data_3d33b6c410bd4ba9aba5c6b0227cc25b
#
_entry.id   3d33b6c410bd4ba9aba5c6b0227cc25b
#
_cell.length_a   1.000
_cell.length_b   1.000
_cell.length_c   1.000
_cell.angle_alpha   90.00
_cell.angle_beta   90.00
_cell.angle_gamma   90.00
#
_symmetry.space_group_name_H-M   'P 1'
#
loop_
_entity.id
_entity.type
_entity.pdbx_description
1 polymer ?
#
loop_
_entity_poly.entity_id
_entity_poly.type
_entity_poly.pdbx_seq_one_letter_code
_entity_poly.pdbx_strand_id
1 'polypeptide(L)'
;MANLSEAYGTLFISKEVIQNDFSSVELLLTSLCALEGRSEYGIFPVDDIDKLRSDLNKARELKTKLSLSFLGTGKWDLANYIYYFFEHLTIFHHIVKFTAFSKPNQTLIFDFVDYEPAGGVFYKGIYEISLQETDKTWETTTEVKQRNSLPRTAKNLMYYGMCEEAYDEDNLSLLLDNETFINELIYSIPKKEITLHFLQTFWAENWLGTKDMFTILEYIEDMSEFYHEFYQKPLS
;
A
#
# COMPACT_ATOMS: atom_id res chain seq x y z
N MET A 1 -5.23 17.23 -8.40
CA MET A 1 -5.59 16.27 -7.34
C MET A 1 -4.31 15.76 -6.73
N ALA A 2 -4.25 15.49 -5.43
CA ALA A 2 -3.07 14.85 -4.86
C ALA A 2 -3.11 13.38 -5.26
N ASN A 3 -1.98 12.86 -5.74
CA ASN A 3 -1.86 11.44 -6.03
C ASN A 3 -1.90 10.67 -4.72
N LEU A 4 -2.78 9.70 -4.62
CA LEU A 4 -2.90 8.81 -3.49
C LEU A 4 -2.17 7.51 -3.81
N SER A 5 -1.37 7.03 -2.87
CA SER A 5 -0.87 5.68 -2.91
C SER A 5 -1.76 4.76 -2.07
N GLU A 6 -1.85 3.53 -2.49
CA GLU A 6 -2.49 2.45 -1.77
C GLU A 6 -1.43 1.44 -1.33
N ALA A 7 -1.51 1.06 -0.08
CA ALA A 7 -0.59 0.12 0.49
C ALA A 7 -1.33 -0.95 1.28
N TYR A 8 -0.72 -2.12 1.36
CA TYR A 8 -1.12 -3.13 2.31
C TYR A 8 0.10 -3.81 2.91
N GLY A 9 -0.07 -4.30 4.11
CA GLY A 9 1.04 -4.92 4.80
C GLY A 9 0.68 -5.44 6.17
N THR A 10 1.72 -5.62 6.96
CA THR A 10 1.61 -6.09 8.34
C THR A 10 2.29 -5.11 9.28
N LEU A 11 1.58 -4.70 10.31
CA LEU A 11 2.15 -4.00 11.45
C LEU A 11 2.49 -5.01 12.54
N PHE A 12 3.75 -5.04 12.94
CA PHE A 12 4.24 -5.82 14.06
C PHE A 12 4.43 -4.92 15.27
N ILE A 13 3.83 -5.29 16.39
CA ILE A 13 4.02 -4.65 17.69
C ILE A 13 4.86 -5.58 18.54
N SER A 14 6.02 -5.13 19.01
CA SER A 14 6.93 -5.97 19.77
C SER A 14 6.31 -6.42 21.12
N LYS A 15 6.73 -7.59 21.58
CA LYS A 15 6.26 -8.12 22.87
C LYS A 15 6.62 -7.21 24.04
N GLU A 16 7.73 -6.49 23.94
CA GLU A 16 8.20 -5.55 24.94
C GLU A 16 7.22 -4.38 25.09
N VAL A 17 6.70 -3.86 23.99
CA VAL A 17 5.64 -2.83 24.00
C VAL A 17 4.39 -3.36 24.67
N ILE A 18 3.93 -4.55 24.27
CA ILE A 18 2.70 -5.17 24.81
C ILE A 18 2.82 -5.44 26.31
N GLN A 19 3.97 -5.90 26.77
CA GLN A 19 4.19 -6.22 28.18
C GLN A 19 4.37 -4.98 29.06
N ASN A 20 4.95 -3.93 28.52
CA ASN A 20 5.27 -2.72 29.29
C ASN A 20 4.10 -1.74 29.38
N ASP A 21 3.28 -1.63 28.32
CA ASP A 21 2.14 -0.72 28.32
C ASP A 21 0.99 -1.24 27.44
N PHE A 22 0.32 -2.27 27.96
CA PHE A 22 -0.82 -2.88 27.30
C PHE A 22 -1.94 -1.89 26.96
N SER A 23 -2.21 -0.95 27.87
CA SER A 23 -3.30 0.01 27.70
C SER A 23 -3.03 0.98 26.53
N SER A 24 -1.76 1.39 26.33
CA SER A 24 -1.41 2.22 25.20
C SER A 24 -1.51 1.48 23.87
N VAL A 25 -1.21 0.18 23.86
CA VAL A 25 -1.40 -0.64 22.65
C VAL A 25 -2.90 -0.79 22.34
N GLU A 26 -3.74 -1.04 23.34
CA GLU A 26 -5.19 -1.13 23.14
C GLU A 26 -5.75 0.21 22.62
N LEU A 27 -5.27 1.33 23.16
CA LEU A 27 -5.65 2.65 22.69
C LEU A 27 -5.19 2.89 21.24
N LEU A 28 -3.97 2.47 20.87
CA LEU A 28 -3.47 2.54 19.51
C LEU A 28 -4.40 1.78 18.55
N LEU A 29 -4.72 0.53 18.85
CA LEU A 29 -5.59 -0.29 17.99
C LEU A 29 -6.99 0.34 17.85
N THR A 30 -7.55 0.83 18.94
CA THR A 30 -8.83 1.53 18.93
C THR A 30 -8.78 2.80 18.08
N SER A 31 -7.66 3.53 18.16
CA SER A 31 -7.46 4.75 17.37
C SER A 31 -7.34 4.45 15.88
N LEU A 32 -6.59 3.41 15.51
CA LEU A 32 -6.46 3.00 14.10
C LEU A 32 -7.82 2.59 13.52
N CYS A 33 -8.60 1.77 14.23
CA CYS A 33 -9.94 1.38 13.77
C CYS A 33 -10.90 2.59 13.67
N ALA A 34 -10.73 3.60 14.52
CA ALA A 34 -11.58 4.79 14.49
C ALA A 34 -11.24 5.77 13.35
N LEU A 35 -10.10 5.60 12.68
CA LEU A 35 -9.72 6.41 11.50
C LEU A 35 -10.47 6.00 10.24
N GLU A 36 -10.92 4.76 10.16
CA GLU A 36 -11.67 4.25 9.01
C GLU A 36 -12.91 5.12 8.71
N GLY A 37 -13.04 5.55 7.47
CA GLY A 37 -14.12 6.44 7.03
C GLY A 37 -14.04 7.89 7.53
N ARG A 38 -12.97 8.27 8.27
CA ARG A 38 -12.78 9.62 8.80
C ARG A 38 -11.57 10.34 8.24
N SER A 39 -10.65 9.62 7.64
CA SER A 39 -9.44 10.19 7.03
C SER A 39 -9.23 9.60 5.64
N GLU A 40 -8.75 10.43 4.73
CA GLU A 40 -8.30 9.98 3.40
C GLU A 40 -6.94 9.30 3.46
N TYR A 41 -6.16 9.58 4.52
CA TYR A 41 -4.83 9.03 4.73
C TYR A 41 -4.80 8.26 6.04
N GLY A 42 -4.10 7.15 6.05
CA GLY A 42 -4.00 6.40 7.29
C GLY A 42 -3.51 4.97 7.13
N ILE A 43 -3.54 4.32 8.25
CA ILE A 43 -3.28 2.89 8.41
C ILE A 43 -4.55 2.32 9.02
N PHE A 44 -5.20 1.44 8.27
CA PHE A 44 -6.51 0.89 8.61
C PHE A 44 -6.38 -0.61 8.82
N PRO A 45 -6.52 -1.11 10.06
CA PRO A 45 -6.53 -2.54 10.31
C PRO A 45 -7.61 -3.26 9.49
N VAL A 46 -7.26 -4.43 8.95
CA VAL A 46 -8.22 -5.27 8.20
C VAL A 46 -9.23 -5.93 9.13
N ASP A 47 -8.77 -6.27 10.35
CA ASP A 47 -9.61 -6.90 11.37
C ASP A 47 -10.32 -5.85 12.22
N ASP A 48 -11.52 -6.20 12.69
CA ASP A 48 -12.29 -5.36 13.61
C ASP A 48 -11.63 -5.27 15.00
N ILE A 49 -12.08 -4.28 15.78
CA ILE A 49 -11.51 -3.99 17.10
C ILE A 49 -11.67 -5.15 18.10
N ASP A 50 -12.73 -5.95 18.01
CA ASP A 50 -12.97 -7.05 18.96
C ASP A 50 -12.00 -8.20 18.68
N LYS A 51 -11.75 -8.52 17.41
CA LYS A 51 -10.71 -9.47 17.01
C LYS A 51 -9.32 -8.99 17.42
N LEU A 52 -8.99 -7.72 17.15
CA LEU A 52 -7.69 -7.15 17.52
C LEU A 52 -7.45 -7.17 19.04
N ARG A 53 -8.48 -6.91 19.85
CA ARG A 53 -8.41 -7.03 21.32
C ARG A 53 -8.18 -8.46 21.76
N SER A 54 -8.87 -9.41 21.14
CA SER A 54 -8.68 -10.84 21.42
C SER A 54 -7.25 -11.26 21.13
N ASP A 55 -6.71 -10.88 19.96
CA ASP A 55 -5.34 -11.21 19.55
C ASP A 55 -4.30 -10.51 20.43
N LEU A 56 -4.55 -9.27 20.84
CA LEU A 56 -3.71 -8.54 21.78
C LEU A 56 -3.64 -9.22 23.16
N ASN A 57 -4.78 -9.65 23.72
CA ASN A 57 -4.82 -10.39 24.97
C ASN A 57 -4.03 -11.69 24.86
N LYS A 58 -4.21 -12.44 23.78
CA LYS A 58 -3.47 -13.66 23.51
C LYS A 58 -1.96 -13.42 23.38
N ALA A 59 -1.56 -12.36 22.66
CA ALA A 59 -0.15 -11.98 22.53
C ALA A 59 0.47 -11.63 23.89
N ARG A 60 -0.28 -10.94 24.79
CA ARG A 60 0.14 -10.64 26.15
C ARG A 60 0.34 -11.91 26.98
N GLU A 61 -0.64 -12.82 26.97
CA GLU A 61 -0.58 -14.08 27.72
C GLU A 61 0.58 -14.97 27.27
N LEU A 62 0.76 -15.10 25.94
CA LEU A 62 1.80 -15.93 25.35
C LEU A 62 3.18 -15.23 25.30
N LYS A 63 3.26 -13.96 25.71
CA LYS A 63 4.46 -13.12 25.64
C LYS A 63 5.08 -13.12 24.23
N THR A 64 4.24 -12.94 23.22
CA THR A 64 4.62 -12.88 21.81
C THR A 64 4.42 -11.47 21.24
N LYS A 65 4.96 -11.20 20.06
CA LYS A 65 4.59 -10.02 19.27
C LYS A 65 3.14 -10.14 18.78
N LEU A 66 2.49 -9.00 18.57
CA LEU A 66 1.23 -8.91 17.83
C LEU A 66 1.56 -8.60 16.37
N SER A 67 0.85 -9.27 15.47
CA SER A 67 0.89 -8.98 14.04
C SER A 67 -0.53 -8.67 13.58
N LEU A 68 -0.72 -7.55 12.92
CA LEU A 68 -2.01 -7.19 12.34
C LEU A 68 -1.82 -6.79 10.87
N SER A 69 -2.73 -7.26 10.03
CA SER A 69 -2.81 -6.83 8.63
C SER A 69 -3.47 -5.47 8.54
N PHE A 70 -3.00 -4.63 7.63
CA PHE A 70 -3.56 -3.31 7.41
C PHE A 70 -3.63 -2.96 5.93
N LEU A 71 -4.57 -2.08 5.62
CA LEU A 71 -4.60 -1.28 4.41
C LEU A 71 -4.05 0.10 4.74
N GLY A 72 -3.37 0.74 3.83
CA GLY A 72 -2.79 2.06 4.02
C GLY A 72 -3.08 2.98 2.85
N THR A 73 -3.28 4.25 3.12
CA THR A 73 -3.36 5.28 2.10
C THR A 73 -2.42 6.41 2.45
N GLY A 74 -1.51 6.72 1.54
CA GLY A 74 -0.54 7.80 1.68
C GLY A 74 -0.77 8.93 0.68
N LYS A 75 -0.34 10.14 1.03
CA LYS A 75 -0.19 11.21 0.07
C LYS A 75 1.18 11.05 -0.59
N TRP A 76 1.21 10.71 -1.86
CA TRP A 76 2.38 10.34 -2.66
C TRP A 76 2.89 8.92 -2.34
N ASP A 77 3.16 8.61 -1.08
CA ASP A 77 3.46 7.26 -0.59
C ASP A 77 3.08 7.10 0.89
N LEU A 78 2.94 5.84 1.33
CA LEU A 78 2.61 5.53 2.72
C LEU A 78 3.77 5.88 3.67
N ALA A 79 5.02 5.86 3.21
CA ALA A 79 6.18 6.21 4.03
C ALA A 79 6.07 7.62 4.59
N ASN A 80 5.54 8.57 3.82
CA ASN A 80 5.29 9.93 4.30
C ASN A 80 4.32 9.94 5.50
N TYR A 81 3.30 9.08 5.48
CA TYR A 81 2.39 8.95 6.60
C TYR A 81 3.06 8.27 7.80
N ILE A 82 3.87 7.25 7.58
CA ILE A 82 4.59 6.54 8.65
C ILE A 82 5.56 7.48 9.38
N TYR A 83 6.25 8.38 8.67
CA TYR A 83 7.12 9.39 9.30
C TYR A 83 6.37 10.29 10.28
N TYR A 84 5.12 10.62 9.97
CA TYR A 84 4.26 11.47 10.81
C TYR A 84 3.21 10.67 11.58
N PHE A 85 3.38 9.37 11.68
CA PHE A 85 2.38 8.46 12.23
C PHE A 85 1.83 8.90 13.59
N PHE A 86 2.70 9.22 14.54
CA PHE A 86 2.27 9.65 15.86
C PHE A 86 1.68 11.07 15.86
N GLU A 87 2.16 11.94 14.99
CA GLU A 87 1.62 13.27 14.81
C GLU A 87 0.18 13.20 14.30
N HIS A 88 -0.06 12.39 13.28
CA HIS A 88 -1.40 12.20 12.72
C HIS A 88 -2.37 11.58 13.74
N LEU A 89 -1.94 10.58 14.50
CA LEU A 89 -2.74 10.00 15.56
C LEU A 89 -3.07 11.03 16.64
N THR A 90 -2.14 11.89 17.01
CA THR A 90 -2.35 12.95 18.00
C THR A 90 -3.35 13.99 17.52
N ILE A 91 -3.26 14.40 16.25
CA ILE A 91 -4.18 15.37 15.64
C ILE A 91 -5.62 14.87 15.67
N PHE A 92 -5.83 13.60 15.32
CA PHE A 92 -7.17 13.03 15.22
C PHE A 92 -7.77 12.61 16.56
N HIS A 93 -6.97 12.29 17.54
CA HIS A 93 -7.43 11.68 18.80
C HIS A 93 -7.09 12.44 20.09
N HIS A 94 -6.36 13.54 20.05
CA HIS A 94 -6.01 14.45 21.18
C HIS A 94 -5.44 13.80 22.46
N ILE A 95 -5.28 12.48 22.53
CA ILE A 95 -5.17 11.75 23.81
C ILE A 95 -4.00 10.77 23.85
N VAL A 96 -3.37 10.44 22.72
CA VAL A 96 -2.41 9.34 22.72
C VAL A 96 -1.05 9.81 23.25
N LYS A 97 -0.91 9.79 24.57
CA LYS A 97 0.40 9.79 25.20
C LYS A 97 0.94 8.37 25.14
N PHE A 98 1.70 8.05 24.10
CA PHE A 98 2.39 6.77 24.05
C PHE A 98 3.55 6.77 25.04
N THR A 99 3.29 6.26 26.23
CA THR A 99 4.34 5.90 27.20
C THR A 99 4.96 4.54 26.89
N ALA A 100 4.30 3.77 26.01
CA ALA A 100 4.70 2.42 25.62
C ALA A 100 6.10 2.29 25.03
N PHE A 101 6.67 3.40 24.57
CA PHE A 101 7.99 3.42 23.92
C PHE A 101 9.10 4.00 24.79
N SER A 102 8.86 4.16 26.07
CA SER A 102 9.84 4.78 26.98
C SER A 102 11.07 3.92 27.29
N LYS A 103 11.25 2.79 26.63
CA LYS A 103 12.39 1.88 26.88
C LYS A 103 13.03 1.41 25.55
N PRO A 104 14.33 1.13 25.54
CA PRO A 104 15.01 0.52 24.40
C PRO A 104 14.31 -0.78 23.95
N ASN A 105 14.37 -1.07 22.66
CA ASN A 105 13.78 -2.26 22.00
C ASN A 105 12.24 -2.30 21.94
N GLN A 106 11.61 -1.16 22.19
CA GLN A 106 10.16 -1.04 21.97
C GLN A 106 9.92 -0.48 20.57
N THR A 107 9.45 -1.33 19.68
CA THR A 107 9.33 -0.96 18.27
C THR A 107 7.99 -1.35 17.67
N LEU A 108 7.57 -0.55 16.71
CA LEU A 108 6.56 -0.89 15.71
C LEU A 108 7.27 -1.10 14.38
N ILE A 109 6.97 -2.19 13.68
CA ILE A 109 7.56 -2.47 12.38
C ILE A 109 6.44 -2.57 11.37
N PHE A 110 6.51 -1.75 10.32
CA PHE A 110 5.64 -1.78 9.16
C PHE A 110 6.37 -2.52 8.03
N ASP A 111 5.86 -3.68 7.63
CA ASP A 111 6.27 -4.43 6.42
C ASP A 111 5.14 -4.34 5.41
N PHE A 112 5.34 -3.61 4.32
CA PHE A 112 4.27 -3.28 3.41
C PHE A 112 4.75 -3.17 1.95
N VAL A 113 3.80 -3.25 1.06
CA VAL A 113 3.95 -2.86 -0.34
C VAL A 113 3.11 -1.61 -0.56
N ASP A 114 3.66 -0.65 -1.29
CA ASP A 114 3.04 0.64 -1.58
C ASP A 114 3.02 0.89 -3.08
N TYR A 115 1.89 1.32 -3.60
CA TYR A 115 1.65 1.52 -5.01
C TYR A 115 0.86 2.80 -5.26
N GLU A 116 1.34 3.63 -6.16
CA GLU A 116 0.63 4.82 -6.63
C GLU A 116 0.42 4.69 -8.13
N PRO A 117 -0.85 4.62 -8.59
CA PRO A 117 -1.16 4.34 -10.00
C PRO A 117 -0.58 5.35 -10.99
N ALA A 118 -0.74 6.63 -10.71
CA ALA A 118 -0.41 7.74 -11.60
C ALA A 118 1.05 8.22 -11.51
N GLY A 119 1.82 7.70 -10.56
CA GLY A 119 3.19 8.16 -10.31
C GLY A 119 4.23 7.05 -10.38
N GLY A 120 5.37 7.27 -9.84
CA GLY A 120 6.49 6.33 -9.86
C GLY A 120 6.59 5.41 -8.64
N VAL A 121 5.57 5.35 -7.78
CA VAL A 121 5.68 4.64 -6.50
C VAL A 121 5.19 3.21 -6.65
N PHE A 122 6.11 2.27 -6.65
CA PHE A 122 5.85 0.86 -6.45
C PHE A 122 7.06 0.23 -5.77
N TYR A 123 6.94 -0.07 -4.48
CA TYR A 123 8.04 -0.64 -3.72
C TYR A 123 7.57 -1.50 -2.56
N LYS A 124 8.47 -2.37 -2.09
CA LYS A 124 8.35 -3.05 -0.81
C LYS A 124 9.19 -2.30 0.23
N GLY A 125 8.57 -1.94 1.36
CA GLY A 125 9.21 -1.22 2.47
C GLY A 125 9.14 -1.95 3.79
N ILE A 126 10.20 -1.84 4.60
CA ILE A 126 10.21 -2.19 6.01
C ILE A 126 10.68 -0.97 6.78
N TYR A 127 9.80 -0.45 7.62
CA TYR A 127 10.01 0.75 8.41
C TYR A 127 9.85 0.41 9.89
N GLU A 128 10.79 0.86 10.70
CA GLU A 128 10.76 0.67 12.14
C GLU A 128 10.56 2.01 12.83
N ILE A 129 9.55 2.09 13.68
CA ILE A 129 9.32 3.24 14.55
C ILE A 129 9.76 2.86 15.96
N SER A 130 10.60 3.70 16.54
CA SER A 130 11.07 3.57 17.92
C SER A 130 11.13 4.94 18.57
N LEU A 131 11.26 4.97 19.89
CA LEU A 131 11.61 6.17 20.64
C LEU A 131 13.11 6.17 20.93
N GLN A 132 13.72 7.32 20.69
CA GLN A 132 15.09 7.57 21.09
C GLN A 132 15.13 8.62 22.19
N GLU A 133 15.96 8.40 23.18
CA GLU A 133 16.24 9.37 24.22
C GLU A 133 17.16 10.45 23.63
N THR A 134 16.71 11.70 23.72
CA THR A 134 17.54 12.87 23.44
C THR A 134 17.95 13.52 24.76
N ASP A 135 18.85 14.48 24.73
CA ASP A 135 19.37 15.15 25.95
C ASP A 135 18.29 15.73 26.88
N LYS A 136 17.05 15.85 26.43
CA LYS A 136 15.96 16.47 27.19
C LYS A 136 14.58 15.81 27.07
N THR A 137 14.35 14.99 26.06
CA THR A 137 13.03 14.42 25.73
C THR A 137 13.19 13.08 25.01
N TRP A 138 12.08 12.36 24.89
CA TRP A 138 11.96 11.22 23.99
C TRP A 138 11.40 11.67 22.64
N GLU A 139 12.09 11.32 21.59
CA GLU A 139 11.65 11.64 20.22
C GLU A 139 11.36 10.36 19.43
N THR A 140 10.27 10.39 18.67
CA THR A 140 9.95 9.31 17.75
C THR A 140 10.91 9.33 16.57
N THR A 141 11.53 8.19 16.29
CA THR A 141 12.36 8.03 15.10
C THR A 141 11.79 6.96 14.21
N THR A 142 11.84 7.22 12.91
CA THR A 142 11.49 6.25 11.87
C THR A 142 12.77 5.85 11.15
N GLU A 143 13.12 4.58 11.22
CA GLU A 143 14.27 4.02 10.51
C GLU A 143 13.79 3.19 9.33
N VAL A 144 14.30 3.49 8.15
CA VAL A 144 14.07 2.69 6.95
C VAL A 144 15.00 1.49 6.98
N LYS A 145 14.48 0.32 7.31
CA LYS A 145 15.25 -0.94 7.29
C LYS A 145 15.40 -1.48 5.87
N GLN A 146 14.40 -1.28 5.04
CA GLN A 146 14.39 -1.72 3.65
C GLN A 146 13.46 -0.84 2.83
N ARG A 147 13.89 -0.50 1.61
CA ARG A 147 13.03 0.09 0.56
C ARG A 147 13.51 -0.39 -0.79
N ASN A 148 12.79 -1.31 -1.38
CA ASN A 148 13.12 -1.93 -2.67
C ASN A 148 12.08 -1.55 -3.70
N SER A 149 12.47 -0.79 -4.70
CA SER A 149 11.61 -0.52 -5.86
C SER A 149 11.26 -1.82 -6.57
N LEU A 150 10.02 -1.94 -6.97
CA LEU A 150 9.49 -3.10 -7.68
C LEU A 150 9.25 -2.71 -9.14
N PRO A 151 9.60 -3.57 -10.10
CA PRO A 151 9.22 -3.34 -11.49
C PRO A 151 7.70 -3.33 -11.64
N ARG A 152 7.16 -2.31 -12.30
CA ARG A 152 5.72 -2.17 -12.59
C ARG A 152 5.35 -3.07 -13.76
N THR A 153 5.16 -4.34 -13.48
CA THR A 153 4.70 -5.35 -14.44
C THR A 153 3.39 -5.95 -13.94
N ALA A 154 2.52 -6.37 -14.86
CA ALA A 154 1.27 -7.03 -14.50
C ALA A 154 1.50 -8.18 -13.51
N LYS A 155 2.54 -8.98 -13.73
CA LYS A 155 2.92 -10.07 -12.83
C LYS A 155 3.22 -9.61 -11.40
N ASN A 156 3.97 -8.52 -11.24
CA ASN A 156 4.31 -8.00 -9.91
C ASN A 156 3.09 -7.36 -9.24
N LEU A 157 2.31 -6.59 -10.00
CA LEU A 157 1.09 -5.96 -9.49
C LEU A 157 0.11 -7.01 -8.98
N MET A 158 -0.10 -8.08 -9.73
CA MET A 158 -0.92 -9.22 -9.32
C MET A 158 -0.34 -9.95 -8.10
N TYR A 159 0.97 -10.25 -8.14
CA TYR A 159 1.64 -10.97 -7.06
C TYR A 159 1.50 -10.25 -5.72
N TYR A 160 1.51 -8.91 -5.75
CA TYR A 160 1.36 -8.07 -4.56
C TYR A 160 -0.09 -7.64 -4.31
N GLY A 161 -1.07 -8.14 -5.06
CA GLY A 161 -2.50 -7.86 -4.86
C GLY A 161 -2.92 -6.44 -5.22
N MET A 162 -2.12 -5.72 -6.01
CA MET A 162 -2.39 -4.32 -6.38
C MET A 162 -3.37 -4.19 -7.54
N CYS A 163 -3.80 -5.29 -8.12
CA CYS A 163 -4.70 -5.30 -9.26
C CYS A 163 -5.52 -6.61 -9.38
N GLU A 164 -5.92 -7.20 -8.25
CA GLU A 164 -6.71 -8.46 -8.25
C GLU A 164 -7.97 -8.37 -9.11
N GLU A 165 -8.57 -7.17 -9.19
CA GLU A 165 -9.77 -6.93 -9.99
C GLU A 165 -9.47 -6.19 -11.31
N ALA A 166 -8.21 -5.84 -11.58
CA ALA A 166 -7.87 -4.96 -12.70
C ALA A 166 -8.08 -5.65 -14.05
N TYR A 167 -7.96 -6.98 -14.11
CA TYR A 167 -8.24 -7.71 -15.32
C TYR A 167 -8.53 -9.20 -15.07
N ASP A 168 -9.33 -9.75 -15.97
CA ASP A 168 -9.50 -11.18 -16.16
C ASP A 168 -8.70 -11.59 -17.39
N GLU A 169 -7.73 -12.50 -17.22
CA GLU A 169 -6.82 -12.93 -18.29
C GLU A 169 -7.57 -13.54 -19.48
N ASP A 170 -8.64 -14.30 -19.21
CA ASP A 170 -9.46 -14.88 -20.26
C ASP A 170 -10.18 -13.79 -21.06
N ASN A 171 -10.71 -12.78 -20.41
CA ASN A 171 -11.38 -11.66 -21.07
C ASN A 171 -10.39 -10.78 -21.85
N LEU A 172 -9.21 -10.47 -21.30
CA LEU A 172 -8.20 -9.70 -22.02
C LEU A 172 -7.66 -10.45 -23.24
N SER A 173 -7.58 -11.78 -23.18
CA SER A 173 -7.17 -12.58 -24.35
C SER A 173 -8.17 -12.49 -25.50
N LEU A 174 -9.47 -12.36 -25.21
CA LEU A 174 -10.51 -12.15 -26.24
C LEU A 174 -10.34 -10.84 -27.00
N LEU A 175 -9.72 -9.82 -26.42
CA LEU A 175 -9.44 -8.55 -27.11
C LEU A 175 -8.44 -8.73 -28.25
N LEU A 176 -7.50 -9.68 -28.13
CA LEU A 176 -6.54 -9.96 -29.20
C LEU A 176 -7.21 -10.57 -30.44
N ASP A 177 -8.40 -11.17 -30.30
CA ASP A 177 -9.23 -11.69 -31.36
C ASP A 177 -10.24 -10.67 -31.90
N ASN A 178 -10.35 -9.49 -31.25
CA ASN A 178 -11.24 -8.42 -31.67
C ASN A 178 -10.62 -7.59 -32.81
N GLU A 179 -11.04 -7.89 -34.04
CA GLU A 179 -10.48 -7.24 -35.25
C GLU A 179 -10.62 -5.72 -35.23
N THR A 180 -11.75 -5.18 -34.74
CA THR A 180 -11.97 -3.74 -34.67
C THR A 180 -10.97 -3.09 -33.72
N PHE A 181 -10.85 -3.61 -32.51
CA PHE A 181 -9.92 -3.13 -31.50
C PHE A 181 -8.47 -3.20 -31.99
N ILE A 182 -8.04 -4.34 -32.53
CA ILE A 182 -6.69 -4.53 -33.03
C ILE A 182 -6.40 -3.58 -34.19
N ASN A 183 -7.34 -3.41 -35.12
CA ASN A 183 -7.15 -2.51 -36.26
C ASN A 183 -7.00 -1.04 -35.82
N GLU A 184 -7.70 -0.59 -34.80
CA GLU A 184 -7.54 0.75 -34.26
C GLU A 184 -6.18 0.92 -33.56
N LEU A 185 -5.75 -0.05 -32.75
CA LEU A 185 -4.44 0.02 -32.06
C LEU A 185 -3.24 0.02 -33.03
N ILE A 186 -3.29 -0.67 -34.15
CA ILE A 186 -2.15 -0.79 -35.09
C ILE A 186 -1.83 0.54 -35.79
N TYR A 187 -2.67 1.56 -35.71
CA TYR A 187 -2.32 2.90 -36.22
C TYR A 187 -1.23 3.58 -35.39
N SER A 188 -1.09 3.19 -34.10
CA SER A 188 -0.16 3.82 -33.18
C SER A 188 0.80 2.83 -32.52
N ILE A 189 0.45 1.55 -32.44
CA ILE A 189 1.26 0.51 -31.79
C ILE A 189 1.62 -0.57 -32.84
N PRO A 190 2.90 -0.94 -32.99
CA PRO A 190 3.28 -2.02 -33.90
C PRO A 190 2.53 -3.30 -33.55
N LYS A 191 1.92 -3.97 -34.54
CA LYS A 191 1.08 -5.16 -34.33
C LYS A 191 1.76 -6.24 -33.48
N LYS A 192 3.08 -6.42 -33.61
CA LYS A 192 3.85 -7.40 -32.84
C LYS A 192 3.97 -7.07 -31.34
N GLU A 193 3.76 -5.81 -30.98
CA GLU A 193 3.81 -5.33 -29.61
C GLU A 193 2.43 -5.37 -28.91
N ILE A 194 1.35 -5.55 -29.69
CA ILE A 194 0.00 -5.74 -29.14
C ILE A 194 -0.10 -7.19 -28.67
N THR A 195 0.26 -7.39 -27.42
CA THR A 195 0.34 -8.72 -26.79
C THR A 195 -0.56 -8.78 -25.56
N LEU A 196 -0.88 -9.99 -25.11
CA LEU A 196 -1.60 -10.17 -23.85
C LEU A 196 -0.85 -9.49 -22.69
N HIS A 197 0.49 -9.59 -22.67
CA HIS A 197 1.30 -8.92 -21.66
C HIS A 197 1.16 -7.37 -21.71
N PHE A 198 1.10 -6.78 -22.90
CA PHE A 198 0.84 -5.35 -23.05
C PHE A 198 -0.53 -4.97 -22.47
N LEU A 199 -1.58 -5.70 -22.84
CA LEU A 199 -2.94 -5.44 -22.34
C LEU A 199 -3.02 -5.61 -20.83
N GLN A 200 -2.47 -6.68 -20.28
CA GLN A 200 -2.41 -6.92 -18.84
C GLN A 200 -1.73 -5.79 -18.10
N THR A 201 -0.60 -5.32 -18.62
CA THR A 201 0.15 -4.22 -18.01
C THR A 201 -0.63 -2.92 -18.04
N PHE A 202 -1.24 -2.59 -19.18
CA PHE A 202 -2.08 -1.38 -19.32
C PHE A 202 -3.27 -1.43 -18.35
N TRP A 203 -4.02 -2.55 -18.30
CA TRP A 203 -5.15 -2.69 -17.38
C TRP A 203 -4.75 -2.56 -15.92
N ALA A 204 -3.67 -3.22 -15.53
CA ALA A 204 -3.17 -3.15 -14.18
C ALA A 204 -2.69 -1.75 -13.78
N GLU A 205 -2.00 -1.03 -14.68
CA GLU A 205 -1.49 0.31 -14.42
C GLU A 205 -2.61 1.36 -14.32
N ASN A 206 -3.73 1.14 -15.00
CA ASN A 206 -4.87 2.08 -15.02
C ASN A 206 -6.03 1.65 -14.11
N TRP A 207 -5.88 0.56 -13.36
CA TRP A 207 -6.89 0.05 -12.43
C TRP A 207 -8.26 -0.21 -13.08
N LEU A 208 -8.24 -0.72 -14.30
CA LEU A 208 -9.45 -0.99 -15.07
C LEU A 208 -10.02 -2.35 -14.69
N GLY A 209 -11.31 -2.40 -14.39
CA GLY A 209 -12.04 -3.64 -14.15
C GLY A 209 -12.47 -4.33 -15.45
N THR A 210 -12.89 -5.60 -15.36
CA THR A 210 -13.37 -6.37 -16.53
C THR A 210 -14.57 -5.72 -17.23
N LYS A 211 -15.43 -5.00 -16.51
CA LYS A 211 -16.56 -4.26 -17.08
C LYS A 211 -16.15 -3.14 -18.03
N ASP A 212 -14.93 -2.60 -17.86
CA ASP A 212 -14.42 -1.52 -18.71
C ASP A 212 -14.10 -2.00 -20.13
N MET A 213 -14.04 -3.32 -20.34
CA MET A 213 -13.88 -3.92 -21.67
C MET A 213 -15.02 -3.58 -22.64
N PHE A 214 -16.21 -3.22 -22.14
CA PHE A 214 -17.33 -2.80 -22.99
C PHE A 214 -17.10 -1.42 -23.62
N THR A 215 -16.21 -0.62 -23.06
CA THR A 215 -15.83 0.72 -23.54
C THR A 215 -14.40 0.76 -24.07
N ILE A 216 -13.86 -0.40 -24.45
CA ILE A 216 -12.45 -0.61 -24.84
C ILE A 216 -11.94 0.40 -25.88
N LEU A 217 -12.78 0.80 -26.82
CA LEU A 217 -12.39 1.75 -27.87
C LEU A 217 -12.11 3.16 -27.33
N GLU A 218 -12.66 3.51 -26.16
CA GLU A 218 -12.40 4.78 -25.50
C GLU A 218 -10.98 4.84 -24.92
N TYR A 219 -10.34 3.69 -24.70
CA TYR A 219 -8.99 3.61 -24.14
C TYR A 219 -7.87 3.53 -25.19
N ILE A 220 -8.18 3.59 -26.49
CA ILE A 220 -7.17 3.42 -27.54
C ILE A 220 -6.13 4.54 -27.49
N GLU A 221 -6.56 5.77 -27.26
CA GLU A 221 -5.66 6.93 -27.15
C GLU A 221 -4.74 6.77 -25.93
N ASP A 222 -5.31 6.42 -24.77
CA ASP A 222 -4.57 6.18 -23.52
C ASP A 222 -3.58 5.02 -23.66
N MET A 223 -3.97 3.93 -24.37
CA MET A 223 -3.08 2.80 -24.64
C MET A 223 -1.92 3.22 -25.55
N SER A 224 -2.16 4.09 -26.50
CA SER A 224 -1.14 4.61 -27.39
C SER A 224 -0.14 5.49 -26.65
N GLU A 225 -0.62 6.37 -25.78
CA GLU A 225 0.22 7.18 -24.92
C GLU A 225 1.05 6.31 -23.95
N PHE A 226 0.40 5.36 -23.30
CA PHE A 226 1.05 4.40 -22.42
C PHE A 226 2.17 3.63 -23.12
N TYR A 227 1.92 3.12 -24.34
CA TYR A 227 2.93 2.42 -25.13
C TYR A 227 4.15 3.30 -25.39
N HIS A 228 3.94 4.56 -25.81
CA HIS A 228 5.03 5.49 -26.08
C HIS A 228 5.80 5.88 -24.82
N GLU A 229 5.13 6.02 -23.70
CA GLU A 229 5.77 6.39 -22.45
C GLU A 229 6.60 5.26 -21.83
N PHE A 230 6.09 4.03 -21.82
CA PHE A 230 6.69 2.91 -21.08
C PHE A 230 7.56 1.99 -21.95
N TYR A 231 7.25 1.86 -23.24
CA TYR A 231 7.93 0.90 -24.11
C TYR A 231 8.89 1.54 -25.14
N GLN A 232 8.76 2.83 -25.42
CA GLN A 232 9.64 3.52 -26.37
C GLN A 232 10.63 4.49 -25.72
N LYS A 233 10.57 4.76 -24.44
CA LYS A 233 11.62 5.55 -23.77
C LYS A 233 12.94 4.78 -23.83
N PRO A 234 14.02 5.35 -24.39
CA PRO A 234 15.32 4.73 -24.28
C PRO A 234 15.67 4.56 -22.81
N LEU A 235 16.12 3.36 -22.43
CA LEU A 235 16.72 3.10 -21.13
C LEU A 235 17.89 4.10 -20.98
N SER A 236 17.65 5.16 -20.22
CA SER A 236 18.63 6.19 -19.90
C SER A 236 19.58 5.73 -18.78
#